data_4dcbd72daae3f010839baa9ffa93eb90
#
_entry.id   4dcbd72daae3f010839baa9ffa93eb90
#
_cell.length_a   1.000
_cell.length_b   1.000
_cell.length_c   1.000
_cell.angle_alpha   90.00
_cell.angle_beta   90.00
_cell.angle_gamma   90.00
#
_symmetry.space_group_name_H-M   'P 1'
#
loop_
_entity.id
_entity.type
_entity.pdbx_description
1 polymer ?
#
loop_
_entity_poly.entity_id
_entity_poly.type
_entity_poly.pdbx_seq_one_letter_code
_entity_poly.pdbx_strand_id
1 'polypeptide(L)'
;MSTADTPEPDPAEPRTGRSRGVNRRGFLTGAGIAGAGLAVGGAAGAGITYALTADDSLDTADQSVPFYGPHQAGIITRQQNSLVFAAFDLKDTVTVDTLEVMLARWAAAASLLVEGKPVGPVESRPQSPPADTGEAFDLGPNLLTVTVGFGPTLFDDRLGLQSKMPSALKPLGQLAVDTTIDPTISGGDICIQACSEDPQVAFHAVRNLARIGRNVVTLRWLQEGFGRASATTTSQVTPRNLLGFKDGTANIKAEEPAVADEWVWVGDETDQAWMTGGSYLVTRKIRMHIEAWDSDDISDQERIFGRIKDSGAPLSGGEEFTDLDFAVKDSSGQTKIDRFSHVRLAHPDSNGGAQILRRGYNYTDGIDTRTGTLAAGLFFMAYQKNAHDQFARIQNNLAQDALNEYISPISSSLWAVPPGLKEIGDWYGKTMLGYRG
;
A
#
# COMPACT_ATOMS: atom_id res chain seq x y z
N MET A 1 46.32 -32.13 54.46
CA MET A 1 46.32 -33.50 54.10
C MET A 1 45.51 -33.66 52.86
N SER A 2 46.24 -33.95 51.86
CA SER A 2 46.16 -34.70 50.62
C SER A 2 45.35 -34.01 49.50
N THR A 3 46.15 -33.38 48.65
CA THR A 3 45.88 -32.97 47.29
C THR A 3 45.71 -34.19 46.38
N ALA A 4 44.67 -34.24 45.57
CA ALA A 4 44.60 -35.15 44.45
C ALA A 4 44.61 -34.35 43.15
N ASP A 5 45.68 -34.56 42.40
CA ASP A 5 45.96 -34.12 41.05
C ASP A 5 44.94 -34.65 40.06
N THR A 6 44.47 -33.80 39.16
CA THR A 6 43.78 -34.24 37.96
C THR A 6 44.57 -33.75 36.74
N PRO A 7 44.91 -34.60 35.76
CA PRO A 7 45.77 -34.25 34.64
C PRO A 7 45.02 -33.47 33.53
N GLU A 8 45.76 -32.50 32.98
CA GLU A 8 45.43 -31.77 31.77
C GLU A 8 45.38 -32.67 30.53
N PRO A 9 44.47 -32.46 29.56
CA PRO A 9 44.57 -33.13 28.26
C PRO A 9 45.37 -32.28 27.26
N ASP A 10 46.21 -32.99 26.54
CA ASP A 10 47.11 -32.63 25.45
C ASP A 10 46.43 -31.89 24.28
N PRO A 11 47.09 -30.96 23.57
CA PRO A 11 46.49 -30.24 22.45
C PRO A 11 46.55 -31.05 21.15
N ALA A 12 45.38 -31.23 20.52
CA ALA A 12 45.25 -31.88 19.23
C ALA A 12 45.66 -31.00 18.07
N GLU A 13 46.48 -31.52 17.19
CA GLU A 13 46.96 -30.94 15.92
C GLU A 13 45.84 -30.51 14.94
N PRO A 14 46.03 -29.48 14.10
CA PRO A 14 45.01 -29.05 13.12
C PRO A 14 45.02 -29.93 11.85
N ARG A 15 43.90 -30.55 11.55
CA ARG A 15 43.68 -31.22 10.27
C ARG A 15 43.38 -30.18 9.16
N THR A 16 44.27 -30.08 8.19
CA THR A 16 44.13 -29.32 6.97
C THR A 16 43.06 -29.92 6.05
N GLY A 17 41.86 -29.33 5.99
CA GLY A 17 40.83 -29.59 5.01
C GLY A 17 40.95 -28.65 3.82
N ARG A 18 41.32 -29.16 2.65
CA ARG A 18 41.36 -28.41 1.38
C ARG A 18 39.95 -27.95 1.01
N SER A 19 39.73 -26.63 0.97
CA SER A 19 38.59 -26.02 0.29
C SER A 19 38.81 -26.05 -1.22
N ARG A 20 37.90 -26.72 -1.93
CA ARG A 20 37.81 -26.62 -3.40
C ARG A 20 37.11 -25.30 -3.72
N GLY A 21 37.86 -24.32 -4.22
CA GLY A 21 37.31 -23.11 -4.83
C GLY A 21 36.53 -23.42 -6.09
N VAL A 22 35.30 -22.95 -6.18
CA VAL A 22 34.49 -22.98 -7.40
C VAL A 22 34.93 -21.81 -8.29
N ASN A 23 35.49 -22.13 -9.45
CA ASN A 23 35.97 -21.17 -10.43
C ASN A 23 34.80 -20.47 -11.14
N ARG A 24 34.75 -19.13 -11.11
CA ARG A 24 33.81 -18.24 -11.78
C ARG A 24 33.98 -18.14 -13.32
N ARG A 25 34.47 -19.18 -13.99
CA ARG A 25 34.62 -19.20 -15.45
C ARG A 25 34.13 -20.51 -16.04
N GLY A 26 32.83 -20.66 -16.19
CA GLY A 26 32.26 -21.88 -16.78
C GLY A 26 30.76 -21.87 -16.97
N PHE A 27 30.15 -20.73 -17.25
CA PHE A 27 28.72 -20.70 -17.59
C PHE A 27 28.43 -19.74 -18.76
N LEU A 28 29.12 -19.92 -19.87
CA LEU A 28 28.78 -19.29 -21.13
C LEU A 28 29.06 -20.29 -22.24
N THR A 29 28.18 -21.27 -22.41
CA THR A 29 27.98 -21.98 -23.70
C THR A 29 26.74 -22.86 -23.60
N GLY A 30 25.71 -22.50 -24.29
CA GLY A 30 24.57 -23.39 -24.52
C GLY A 30 23.21 -22.75 -24.53
N ALA A 31 22.89 -21.88 -25.45
CA ALA A 31 21.54 -21.75 -25.98
C ALA A 31 21.62 -21.03 -27.32
N GLY A 32 21.64 -21.79 -28.37
CA GLY A 32 21.37 -21.31 -29.71
C GLY A 32 20.05 -21.89 -30.20
N ILE A 33 19.32 -21.07 -30.92
CA ILE A 33 18.39 -21.38 -32.01
C ILE A 33 16.94 -21.75 -31.61
N ALA A 34 16.05 -20.85 -31.90
CA ALA A 34 14.84 -20.89 -32.74
C ALA A 34 13.93 -19.71 -32.33
N GLY A 35 13.45 -18.90 -33.17
CA GLY A 35 13.31 -18.80 -34.61
C GLY A 35 12.35 -17.67 -34.89
N ALA A 36 12.60 -16.91 -35.87
CA ALA A 36 11.89 -15.73 -36.35
C ALA A 36 10.42 -15.99 -36.73
N GLY A 37 9.56 -14.99 -36.47
CA GLY A 37 8.19 -14.88 -36.97
C GLY A 37 7.75 -13.43 -36.98
N LEU A 38 7.79 -12.78 -38.11
CA LEU A 38 7.44 -11.42 -38.53
C LEU A 38 6.00 -11.02 -38.11
N ALA A 39 5.80 -9.87 -37.50
CA ALA A 39 5.59 -8.51 -38.03
C ALA A 39 4.21 -8.20 -38.63
N VAL A 40 3.80 -7.00 -38.31
CA VAL A 40 2.92 -6.04 -38.97
C VAL A 40 1.54 -5.78 -38.32
N GLY A 41 1.43 -4.60 -37.76
CA GLY A 41 0.32 -3.70 -37.97
C GLY A 41 -0.61 -3.45 -36.80
N GLY A 42 -0.65 -2.20 -36.34
CA GLY A 42 -1.80 -1.63 -35.66
C GLY A 42 -1.50 -0.92 -34.36
N ALA A 43 -1.35 0.40 -34.46
CA ALA A 43 -1.32 1.30 -33.32
C ALA A 43 -2.70 1.28 -32.63
N ALA A 44 -2.74 0.82 -31.38
CA ALA A 44 -3.76 1.19 -30.40
C ALA A 44 -3.31 0.64 -29.03
N GLY A 45 -3.15 1.55 -28.04
CA GLY A 45 -3.20 1.23 -26.61
C GLY A 45 -2.16 0.22 -26.12
N ALA A 46 -0.92 0.64 -25.93
CA ALA A 46 0.08 -0.19 -25.25
C ALA A 46 -0.20 -0.24 -23.76
N GLY A 47 -1.10 -1.11 -23.33
CA GLY A 47 -1.08 -1.65 -21.98
C GLY A 47 0.14 -2.54 -21.88
N ILE A 48 1.21 -2.08 -21.23
CA ILE A 48 2.37 -2.91 -20.94
C ILE A 48 1.97 -3.88 -19.84
N THR A 49 1.56 -5.07 -20.23
CA THR A 49 1.31 -6.18 -19.33
C THR A 49 2.66 -6.71 -18.86
N TYR A 50 3.08 -6.36 -17.66
CA TYR A 50 4.19 -7.05 -16.99
C TYR A 50 3.71 -8.43 -16.53
N ALA A 51 3.84 -9.44 -17.37
CA ALA A 51 3.76 -10.82 -16.97
C ALA A 51 5.05 -11.18 -16.22
N LEU A 52 5.11 -10.92 -14.92
CA LEU A 52 6.10 -11.52 -14.04
C LEU A 52 5.57 -12.90 -13.64
N THR A 53 6.22 -13.94 -14.13
CA THR A 53 5.99 -15.32 -13.69
C THR A 53 6.29 -15.46 -12.20
N ALA A 54 5.52 -16.30 -11.52
CA ALA A 54 5.63 -16.57 -10.10
C ALA A 54 6.99 -17.19 -9.76
N ASP A 55 7.93 -16.34 -9.37
CA ASP A 55 9.13 -16.72 -8.63
C ASP A 55 9.38 -15.61 -7.60
N ASP A 56 9.08 -15.91 -6.32
CA ASP A 56 9.27 -14.97 -5.19
C ASP A 56 10.75 -14.68 -4.88
N SER A 57 11.68 -15.15 -5.71
CA SER A 57 13.13 -14.96 -5.59
C SER A 57 13.72 -13.99 -6.62
N LEU A 58 12.90 -13.23 -7.37
CA LEU A 58 13.41 -12.25 -8.31
C LEU A 58 14.17 -11.15 -7.57
N ASP A 59 15.42 -10.93 -7.97
CA ASP A 59 16.19 -9.76 -7.55
C ASP A 59 15.46 -8.50 -8.05
N THR A 60 14.73 -7.82 -7.17
CA THR A 60 13.95 -6.63 -7.46
C THR A 60 14.75 -5.35 -7.32
N ALA A 61 16.00 -5.45 -6.86
CA ALA A 61 16.84 -4.30 -6.57
C ALA A 61 16.98 -3.34 -7.77
N ASP A 62 17.15 -3.90 -8.96
CA ASP A 62 17.31 -3.13 -10.20
C ASP A 62 16.00 -2.88 -10.96
N GLN A 63 14.83 -3.29 -10.41
CA GLN A 63 13.54 -3.13 -11.09
C GLN A 63 12.85 -1.83 -10.69
N SER A 64 12.40 -1.07 -11.70
CA SER A 64 11.63 0.16 -11.50
C SER A 64 10.19 0.01 -12.02
N VAL A 65 9.28 0.79 -11.44
CA VAL A 65 7.90 0.95 -11.91
C VAL A 65 7.82 2.27 -12.70
N PRO A 66 7.20 2.29 -13.90
CA PRO A 66 7.04 3.53 -14.65
C PRO A 66 6.35 4.62 -13.82
N PHE A 67 6.97 5.79 -13.75
CA PHE A 67 6.44 6.94 -12.99
C PHE A 67 5.32 7.68 -13.75
N TYR A 68 5.51 7.84 -15.06
CA TYR A 68 4.56 8.56 -15.92
C TYR A 68 3.51 7.59 -16.49
N GLY A 69 2.25 8.03 -16.49
CA GLY A 69 1.15 7.20 -17.00
C GLY A 69 -0.22 7.86 -16.80
N PRO A 70 -1.31 7.23 -17.24
CA PRO A 70 -2.67 7.77 -17.07
C PRO A 70 -3.09 7.84 -15.60
N HIS A 71 -2.62 6.92 -14.78
CA HIS A 71 -2.89 6.83 -13.35
C HIS A 71 -1.58 6.86 -12.57
N GLN A 72 -1.60 7.33 -11.32
CA GLN A 72 -0.40 7.28 -10.48
C GLN A 72 -0.03 5.82 -10.17
N ALA A 73 1.26 5.49 -10.30
CA ALA A 73 1.80 4.23 -9.80
C ALA A 73 1.59 4.12 -8.28
N GLY A 74 1.49 2.88 -7.78
CA GLY A 74 1.21 2.62 -6.36
C GLY A 74 -0.30 2.48 -6.04
N ILE A 75 -1.20 2.60 -7.01
CA ILE A 75 -2.63 2.33 -6.83
C ILE A 75 -2.93 0.87 -7.17
N ILE A 76 -2.98 0.50 -8.44
CA ILE A 76 -3.30 -0.85 -8.90
C ILE A 76 -2.06 -1.69 -9.25
N THR A 77 -0.88 -1.08 -9.32
CA THR A 77 0.38 -1.78 -9.58
C THR A 77 0.63 -2.89 -8.56
N ARG A 78 1.45 -3.88 -8.92
CA ARG A 78 1.86 -4.97 -8.01
C ARG A 78 2.20 -4.39 -6.63
N GLN A 79 1.58 -4.93 -5.57
CA GLN A 79 1.81 -4.46 -4.22
C GLN A 79 3.18 -4.91 -3.71
N GLN A 80 3.99 -3.96 -3.27
CA GLN A 80 5.30 -4.19 -2.67
C GLN A 80 5.17 -4.57 -1.19
N ASN A 81 6.27 -5.07 -0.58
CA ASN A 81 6.26 -5.59 0.79
C ASN A 81 6.35 -4.52 1.88
N SER A 82 6.78 -3.30 1.53
CA SER A 82 7.00 -2.22 2.50
C SER A 82 6.25 -0.95 2.10
N LEU A 83 5.77 -0.23 3.09
CA LEU A 83 5.06 1.04 2.98
C LEU A 83 5.65 2.07 3.93
N VAL A 84 5.81 3.30 3.46
CA VAL A 84 5.86 4.49 4.31
C VAL A 84 4.78 5.46 3.83
N PHE A 85 3.78 5.67 4.66
CA PHE A 85 2.71 6.64 4.41
C PHE A 85 2.92 7.88 5.29
N ALA A 86 2.89 9.07 4.71
CA ALA A 86 3.09 10.32 5.42
C ALA A 86 1.99 11.33 5.08
N ALA A 87 1.44 11.97 6.09
CA ALA A 87 0.50 13.08 5.94
C ALA A 87 1.15 14.39 6.40
N PHE A 88 0.83 15.46 5.71
CA PHE A 88 1.41 16.77 5.92
C PHE A 88 0.32 17.84 6.03
N ASP A 89 0.59 18.84 6.88
CA ASP A 89 -0.18 20.08 6.93
C ASP A 89 0.61 21.23 6.29
N LEU A 90 -0.08 22.12 5.59
CA LEU A 90 0.52 23.35 5.09
C LEU A 90 0.86 24.28 6.26
N LYS A 91 1.98 24.98 6.13
CA LYS A 91 2.33 26.06 7.06
C LYS A 91 1.49 27.33 6.77
N ASP A 92 1.26 28.12 7.78
CA ASP A 92 0.44 29.35 7.69
C ASP A 92 0.95 30.38 6.68
N THR A 93 2.24 30.33 6.32
CA THR A 93 2.88 31.27 5.39
C THR A 93 2.84 30.85 3.93
N VAL A 94 2.17 29.74 3.62
CA VAL A 94 2.12 29.15 2.27
C VAL A 94 1.23 29.99 1.35
N THR A 95 1.70 30.18 0.13
CA THR A 95 0.93 30.76 -0.98
C THR A 95 0.73 29.69 -2.07
N VAL A 96 -0.20 29.94 -2.99
CA VAL A 96 -0.41 29.05 -4.16
C VAL A 96 0.90 28.85 -4.92
N ASP A 97 1.68 29.93 -5.16
CA ASP A 97 2.96 29.84 -5.90
C ASP A 97 3.99 28.95 -5.18
N THR A 98 4.08 29.04 -3.84
CA THR A 98 5.02 28.21 -3.08
C THR A 98 4.58 26.75 -3.03
N LEU A 99 3.28 26.49 -2.99
CA LEU A 99 2.71 25.15 -3.09
C LEU A 99 2.99 24.56 -4.48
N GLU A 100 2.76 25.30 -5.55
CA GLU A 100 3.05 24.92 -6.93
C GLU A 100 4.51 24.51 -7.10
N VAL A 101 5.44 25.37 -6.69
CA VAL A 101 6.88 25.09 -6.76
C VAL A 101 7.25 23.84 -5.98
N MET A 102 6.66 23.62 -4.81
CA MET A 102 6.90 22.39 -4.02
C MET A 102 6.41 21.15 -4.74
N LEU A 103 5.17 21.16 -5.26
CA LEU A 103 4.58 20.01 -5.95
C LEU A 103 5.35 19.67 -7.23
N ALA A 104 5.82 20.68 -7.96
CA ALA A 104 6.68 20.48 -9.13
C ALA A 104 8.04 19.85 -8.76
N ARG A 105 8.66 20.31 -7.65
CA ARG A 105 9.89 19.71 -7.13
C ARG A 105 9.68 18.30 -6.62
N TRP A 106 8.54 18.01 -6.00
CA TRP A 106 8.18 16.65 -5.57
C TRP A 106 8.03 15.72 -6.76
N ALA A 107 7.35 16.15 -7.83
CA ALA A 107 7.22 15.35 -9.04
C ALA A 107 8.58 15.03 -9.67
N ALA A 108 9.44 16.04 -9.80
CA ALA A 108 10.79 15.87 -10.32
C ALA A 108 11.66 14.95 -9.43
N ALA A 109 11.58 15.09 -8.12
CA ALA A 109 12.30 14.22 -7.19
C ALA A 109 11.76 12.79 -7.22
N ALA A 110 10.44 12.60 -7.19
CA ALA A 110 9.81 11.29 -7.24
C ALA A 110 10.17 10.54 -8.52
N SER A 111 10.21 11.21 -9.68
CA SER A 111 10.61 10.58 -10.94
C SER A 111 12.06 10.05 -10.94
N LEU A 112 12.95 10.68 -10.19
CA LEU A 112 14.32 10.19 -10.02
C LEU A 112 14.39 9.02 -9.01
N LEU A 113 13.70 9.17 -7.88
CA LEU A 113 13.68 8.18 -6.81
C LEU A 113 13.15 6.82 -7.29
N VAL A 114 12.08 6.79 -8.09
CA VAL A 114 11.52 5.54 -8.63
C VAL A 114 12.45 4.82 -9.62
N GLU A 115 13.46 5.53 -10.12
CA GLU A 115 14.54 4.97 -10.95
C GLU A 115 15.80 4.62 -10.10
N GLY A 116 15.73 4.74 -8.77
CA GLY A 116 16.88 4.53 -7.88
C GLY A 116 17.95 5.61 -7.98
N LYS A 117 17.60 6.78 -8.54
CA LYS A 117 18.52 7.91 -8.71
C LYS A 117 18.42 8.89 -7.57
N PRO A 118 19.54 9.56 -7.18
CA PRO A 118 19.51 10.61 -6.18
C PRO A 118 18.68 11.84 -6.65
N VAL A 119 18.04 12.55 -5.72
CA VAL A 119 17.19 13.72 -6.00
C VAL A 119 17.95 14.98 -6.42
N GLY A 120 19.25 14.90 -6.56
CA GLY A 120 20.09 16.00 -7.02
C GLY A 120 21.55 15.56 -7.16
N PRO A 121 22.42 16.48 -7.60
CA PRO A 121 23.83 16.15 -7.77
C PRO A 121 24.49 15.83 -6.42
N VAL A 122 25.46 14.94 -6.45
CA VAL A 122 26.31 14.67 -5.28
C VAL A 122 27.03 15.98 -4.91
N GLU A 123 26.81 16.47 -3.69
CA GLU A 123 27.41 17.70 -3.20
C GLU A 123 28.89 17.50 -2.95
N SER A 124 29.72 18.31 -3.60
CA SER A 124 31.18 18.28 -3.47
C SER A 124 31.73 19.31 -2.52
N ARG A 125 30.92 20.28 -2.06
CA ARG A 125 31.34 21.36 -1.14
C ARG A 125 31.12 20.93 0.29
N PRO A 126 32.18 20.82 1.12
CA PRO A 126 32.06 20.32 2.49
C PRO A 126 31.16 21.15 3.41
N GLN A 127 30.91 22.44 3.08
CA GLN A 127 30.10 23.37 3.88
C GLN A 127 28.65 23.46 3.39
N SER A 128 28.27 22.73 2.36
CA SER A 128 26.90 22.70 1.84
C SER A 128 26.16 21.45 2.30
N PRO A 129 24.86 21.56 2.65
CA PRO A 129 24.07 20.36 2.91
C PRO A 129 23.90 19.57 1.58
N PRO A 130 23.91 18.25 1.64
CA PRO A 130 23.73 17.42 0.44
C PRO A 130 22.34 17.63 -0.17
N ALA A 131 22.24 17.46 -1.49
CA ALA A 131 20.97 17.51 -2.20
C ALA A 131 20.08 16.31 -1.89
N ASP A 132 20.68 15.14 -1.71
CA ASP A 132 20.05 13.88 -1.32
C ASP A 132 20.44 13.47 0.09
N THR A 133 19.57 12.76 0.81
CA THR A 133 19.86 12.30 2.19
C THR A 133 20.75 11.06 2.26
N GLY A 134 20.89 10.31 1.15
CA GLY A 134 21.93 9.33 0.89
C GLY A 134 21.72 7.92 1.47
N GLU A 135 20.68 7.69 2.27
CA GLU A 135 20.49 6.40 2.95
C GLU A 135 20.12 5.24 2.02
N ALA A 136 19.64 5.54 0.81
CA ALA A 136 19.34 4.52 -0.20
C ALA A 136 20.36 4.50 -1.37
N PHE A 137 21.50 5.13 -1.23
CA PHE A 137 22.57 4.97 -2.22
C PHE A 137 22.93 3.48 -2.32
N ASP A 138 23.15 3.00 -3.53
CA ASP A 138 23.50 1.61 -3.86
C ASP A 138 22.41 0.55 -3.62
N LEU A 139 21.20 0.94 -3.19
CA LEU A 139 20.08 -0.01 -3.03
C LEU A 139 19.26 -0.23 -4.32
N GLY A 140 19.38 0.68 -5.30
CA GLY A 140 18.55 0.64 -6.51
C GLY A 140 17.09 1.02 -6.28
N PRO A 141 16.25 0.92 -7.31
CA PRO A 141 14.84 1.35 -7.25
C PRO A 141 13.91 0.44 -6.46
N ASN A 142 14.18 -0.85 -6.33
CA ASN A 142 13.39 -1.82 -5.56
C ASN A 142 11.87 -1.71 -5.78
N LEU A 143 11.44 -1.55 -7.03
CA LEU A 143 10.03 -1.34 -7.41
C LEU A 143 9.35 -0.17 -6.68
N LEU A 144 10.10 0.87 -6.30
CA LEU A 144 9.55 2.03 -5.60
C LEU A 144 8.40 2.65 -6.40
N THR A 145 7.30 2.94 -5.72
CA THR A 145 6.21 3.79 -6.20
C THR A 145 5.97 4.93 -5.23
N VAL A 146 5.66 6.10 -5.76
CA VAL A 146 5.31 7.30 -5.00
C VAL A 146 3.96 7.81 -5.49
N THR A 147 2.96 7.81 -4.61
CA THR A 147 1.61 8.30 -4.89
C THR A 147 1.32 9.52 -4.00
N VAL A 148 0.78 10.58 -4.58
CA VAL A 148 0.45 11.83 -3.88
C VAL A 148 -1.05 12.05 -3.90
N GLY A 149 -1.62 12.43 -2.75
CA GLY A 149 -3.04 12.75 -2.60
C GLY A 149 -3.27 14.04 -1.80
N PHE A 150 -4.44 14.63 -1.99
CA PHE A 150 -4.87 15.88 -1.36
C PHE A 150 -6.03 15.61 -0.41
N GLY A 151 -5.90 16.05 0.84
CA GLY A 151 -6.95 15.95 1.85
C GLY A 151 -7.98 17.07 1.76
N PRO A 152 -9.16 16.90 2.39
CA PRO A 152 -10.22 17.92 2.37
C PRO A 152 -9.77 19.27 2.92
N THR A 153 -8.87 19.28 3.89
CA THR A 153 -8.38 20.50 4.56
C THR A 153 -7.50 21.37 3.68
N LEU A 154 -6.95 20.84 2.58
CA LEU A 154 -6.25 21.66 1.57
C LEU A 154 -7.19 22.69 0.90
N PHE A 155 -8.47 22.37 0.83
CA PHE A 155 -9.48 23.14 0.09
C PHE A 155 -10.25 24.12 0.99
N ASP A 156 -9.62 24.63 2.03
CA ASP A 156 -10.17 25.70 2.87
C ASP A 156 -9.89 27.12 2.28
N ASP A 157 -10.07 28.14 3.08
CA ASP A 157 -9.93 29.54 2.66
C ASP A 157 -8.47 30.03 2.62
N ARG A 158 -7.51 29.30 3.20
CA ARG A 158 -6.09 29.68 3.27
C ARG A 158 -5.50 29.98 1.89
N LEU A 159 -5.85 29.19 0.89
CA LEU A 159 -5.34 29.32 -0.50
C LEU A 159 -6.43 29.65 -1.52
N GLY A 160 -7.68 29.86 -1.09
CA GLY A 160 -8.81 30.15 -1.98
C GLY A 160 -9.18 28.96 -2.89
N LEU A 161 -8.92 27.73 -2.47
CA LEU A 161 -9.14 26.50 -3.25
C LEU A 161 -10.51 25.84 -3.03
N GLN A 162 -11.41 26.45 -2.24
CA GLN A 162 -12.71 25.84 -1.88
C GLN A 162 -13.52 25.39 -3.11
N SER A 163 -13.52 26.21 -4.18
CA SER A 163 -14.23 25.90 -5.42
C SER A 163 -13.61 24.77 -6.24
N LYS A 164 -12.42 24.32 -5.87
CA LYS A 164 -11.70 23.21 -6.51
C LYS A 164 -11.89 21.88 -5.80
N MET A 165 -12.52 21.88 -4.62
CA MET A 165 -12.78 20.66 -3.86
C MET A 165 -13.81 19.79 -4.57
N PRO A 166 -13.49 18.52 -4.90
CA PRO A 166 -14.47 17.61 -5.44
C PRO A 166 -15.56 17.28 -4.41
N SER A 167 -16.80 17.12 -4.85
CA SER A 167 -17.91 16.74 -3.95
C SER A 167 -17.68 15.42 -3.25
N ALA A 168 -17.03 14.46 -3.92
CA ALA A 168 -16.68 13.15 -3.36
C ALA A 168 -15.54 13.18 -2.33
N LEU A 169 -14.83 14.33 -2.17
CA LEU A 169 -13.79 14.51 -1.14
C LEU A 169 -14.37 15.05 0.19
N LYS A 170 -15.66 15.35 0.26
CA LYS A 170 -16.27 15.76 1.54
C LYS A 170 -15.99 14.72 2.61
N PRO A 171 -15.76 15.14 3.88
CA PRO A 171 -15.57 14.19 4.97
C PRO A 171 -16.69 13.15 5.02
N LEU A 172 -16.33 11.89 5.26
CA LEU A 172 -17.27 10.77 5.33
C LEU A 172 -18.23 10.86 6.53
N GLY A 173 -17.94 11.77 7.47
CA GLY A 173 -18.64 11.83 8.75
C GLY A 173 -18.24 10.68 9.69
N GLN A 174 -18.97 10.55 10.79
CA GLN A 174 -18.76 9.45 11.72
C GLN A 174 -19.44 8.18 11.19
N LEU A 175 -18.65 7.15 10.92
CA LEU A 175 -19.15 5.82 10.57
C LEU A 175 -19.53 5.05 11.84
N ALA A 176 -20.39 4.04 11.70
CA ALA A 176 -20.99 3.34 12.84
C ALA A 176 -19.96 2.71 13.83
N VAL A 177 -18.78 2.34 13.34
CA VAL A 177 -17.70 1.73 14.16
C VAL A 177 -16.62 2.74 14.58
N ASP A 178 -16.77 4.04 14.29
CA ASP A 178 -15.77 5.08 14.56
C ASP A 178 -15.90 5.62 15.99
N THR A 179 -15.61 4.79 16.97
CA THR A 179 -15.72 5.17 18.40
C THR A 179 -14.41 5.68 19.00
N THR A 180 -13.28 5.43 18.35
CA THR A 180 -11.94 5.65 18.92
C THR A 180 -10.98 6.40 17.97
N ILE A 181 -11.52 7.15 17.01
CA ILE A 181 -10.70 7.89 16.03
C ILE A 181 -9.91 9.01 16.72
N ASP A 182 -8.59 8.96 16.59
CA ASP A 182 -7.67 9.99 17.06
C ASP A 182 -7.42 11.01 15.92
N PRO A 183 -7.81 12.28 16.09
CA PRO A 183 -7.61 13.31 15.08
C PRO A 183 -6.13 13.66 14.88
N THR A 184 -5.25 13.35 15.83
CA THR A 184 -3.81 13.67 15.69
C THR A 184 -3.10 12.79 14.68
N ILE A 185 -3.62 11.58 14.43
CA ILE A 185 -3.12 10.62 13.44
C ILE A 185 -4.13 10.42 12.30
N SER A 186 -4.98 11.42 12.05
CA SER A 186 -6.00 11.41 11.00
C SER A 186 -5.94 12.69 10.17
N GLY A 187 -6.33 12.58 8.89
CA GLY A 187 -6.38 13.72 7.98
C GLY A 187 -5.01 14.32 7.67
N GLY A 188 -5.04 15.53 7.13
CA GLY A 188 -3.92 16.33 6.67
C GLY A 188 -4.25 17.00 5.34
N ASP A 189 -3.41 17.95 4.90
CA ASP A 189 -3.63 18.67 3.64
C ASP A 189 -3.13 17.85 2.44
N ILE A 190 -1.99 17.18 2.58
CA ILE A 190 -1.36 16.38 1.51
C ILE A 190 -0.87 15.06 2.10
N CYS A 191 -0.97 13.98 1.33
CA CYS A 191 -0.33 12.71 1.70
C CYS A 191 0.65 12.24 0.64
N ILE A 192 1.61 11.44 1.09
CA ILE A 192 2.53 10.66 0.26
C ILE A 192 2.41 9.20 0.69
N GLN A 193 2.20 8.31 -0.29
CA GLN A 193 2.34 6.87 -0.15
C GLN A 193 3.59 6.44 -0.90
N ALA A 194 4.60 5.95 -0.21
CA ALA A 194 5.78 5.33 -0.81
C ALA A 194 5.77 3.83 -0.51
N CYS A 195 5.74 3.01 -1.56
CA CYS A 195 5.81 1.56 -1.45
C CYS A 195 7.04 1.03 -2.18
N SER A 196 7.74 0.07 -1.58
CA SER A 196 8.94 -0.55 -2.15
C SER A 196 9.10 -1.99 -1.63
N GLU A 197 9.89 -2.81 -2.31
CA GLU A 197 10.32 -4.11 -1.75
C GLU A 197 11.35 -3.92 -0.64
N ASP A 198 12.09 -2.81 -0.62
CA ASP A 198 13.03 -2.43 0.45
C ASP A 198 12.45 -1.29 1.32
N PRO A 199 12.30 -1.47 2.65
CA PRO A 199 11.75 -0.45 3.54
C PRO A 199 12.61 0.81 3.62
N GLN A 200 13.95 0.70 3.46
CA GLN A 200 14.84 1.84 3.49
C GLN A 200 14.67 2.73 2.26
N VAL A 201 14.38 2.14 1.10
CA VAL A 201 14.07 2.86 -0.15
C VAL A 201 12.74 3.62 -0.02
N ALA A 202 11.71 3.00 0.58
CA ALA A 202 10.43 3.68 0.83
C ALA A 202 10.60 4.85 1.82
N PHE A 203 11.35 4.65 2.89
CA PHE A 203 11.65 5.70 3.88
C PHE A 203 12.46 6.84 3.27
N HIS A 204 13.50 6.52 2.50
CA HIS A 204 14.33 7.48 1.77
C HIS A 204 13.48 8.40 0.87
N ALA A 205 12.53 7.83 0.13
CA ALA A 205 11.64 8.60 -0.73
C ALA A 205 10.84 9.64 0.08
N VAL A 206 10.16 9.21 1.13
CA VAL A 206 9.37 10.12 1.98
C VAL A 206 10.26 11.17 2.65
N ARG A 207 11.42 10.78 3.17
CA ARG A 207 12.36 11.69 3.84
C ARG A 207 12.87 12.79 2.90
N ASN A 208 13.24 12.46 1.66
CA ASN A 208 13.67 13.45 0.68
C ASN A 208 12.53 14.40 0.30
N LEU A 209 11.31 13.89 0.05
CA LEU A 209 10.16 14.72 -0.27
C LEU A 209 9.79 15.65 0.90
N ALA A 210 9.77 15.16 2.13
CA ALA A 210 9.55 15.98 3.33
C ALA A 210 10.62 17.09 3.46
N ARG A 211 11.88 16.75 3.20
CA ARG A 211 12.99 17.71 3.23
C ARG A 211 12.86 18.77 2.14
N ILE A 212 12.48 18.40 0.92
CA ILE A 212 12.19 19.34 -0.18
C ILE A 212 11.03 20.26 0.19
N GLY A 213 9.99 19.72 0.81
CA GLY A 213 8.78 20.47 1.21
C GLY A 213 8.91 21.26 2.52
N ARG A 214 10.03 21.17 3.26
CA ARG A 214 10.18 21.68 4.64
C ARG A 214 9.81 23.17 4.88
N ASN A 215 9.80 24.01 3.84
CA ASN A 215 9.41 25.41 3.95
C ASN A 215 7.90 25.62 3.68
N VAL A 216 7.21 24.62 3.15
CA VAL A 216 5.81 24.69 2.72
C VAL A 216 4.94 23.80 3.62
N VAL A 217 5.41 22.60 3.96
CA VAL A 217 4.66 21.63 4.75
C VAL A 217 5.37 21.25 6.04
N THR A 218 4.57 20.77 7.00
CA THR A 218 5.02 20.11 8.23
C THR A 218 4.47 18.70 8.24
N LEU A 219 5.29 17.72 8.62
CA LEU A 219 4.83 16.35 8.83
C LEU A 219 3.82 16.33 9.97
N ARG A 220 2.62 15.82 9.69
CA ARG A 220 1.53 15.66 10.65
C ARG A 220 1.61 14.31 11.34
N TRP A 221 1.61 13.24 10.57
CA TRP A 221 1.80 11.87 11.05
C TRP A 221 2.43 10.99 9.96
N LEU A 222 3.01 9.88 10.40
CA LEU A 222 3.62 8.90 9.53
C LEU A 222 3.23 7.49 10.00
N GLN A 223 3.02 6.57 9.06
CA GLN A 223 2.81 5.16 9.33
C GLN A 223 3.70 4.31 8.43
N GLU A 224 4.50 3.48 9.06
CA GLU A 224 5.22 2.41 8.38
C GLU A 224 4.36 1.14 8.34
N GLY A 225 4.48 0.39 7.23
CA GLY A 225 3.78 -0.86 7.03
C GLY A 225 4.69 -1.92 6.45
N PHE A 226 4.44 -3.16 6.80
CA PHE A 226 5.20 -4.32 6.36
C PHE A 226 4.29 -5.47 5.94
N GLY A 227 4.79 -6.35 5.10
CA GLY A 227 4.05 -7.49 4.61
C GLY A 227 2.72 -7.06 3.96
N ARG A 228 2.42 -7.59 2.84
CA ARG A 228 1.17 -7.26 2.14
C ARG A 228 -0.03 -7.78 2.94
N ALA A 229 -1.10 -6.99 3.02
CA ALA A 229 -2.41 -7.45 3.46
C ALA A 229 -3.43 -7.41 2.30
N SER A 230 -2.94 -7.40 1.06
CA SER A 230 -3.74 -7.49 -0.16
C SER A 230 -2.86 -8.01 -1.30
N ALA A 231 -3.48 -8.55 -2.34
CA ALA A 231 -2.82 -8.85 -3.61
C ALA A 231 -3.51 -8.04 -4.70
N THR A 232 -2.73 -7.29 -5.48
CA THR A 232 -3.22 -6.42 -6.56
C THR A 232 -2.96 -6.98 -7.96
N THR A 233 -2.32 -8.14 -8.05
CA THR A 233 -2.13 -8.89 -9.30
C THR A 233 -2.47 -10.37 -9.10
N THR A 234 -2.84 -11.06 -10.16
CA THR A 234 -3.17 -12.49 -10.14
C THR A 234 -1.96 -13.38 -9.87
N SER A 235 -0.75 -12.89 -10.19
CA SER A 235 0.51 -13.59 -9.93
C SER A 235 0.95 -13.57 -8.46
N GLN A 236 0.36 -12.69 -7.62
CA GLN A 236 0.71 -12.60 -6.21
C GLN A 236 -0.07 -13.63 -5.40
N VAL A 237 0.63 -14.41 -4.58
CA VAL A 237 0.00 -15.25 -3.55
C VAL A 237 -0.79 -14.35 -2.60
N THR A 238 -2.01 -14.74 -2.24
CA THR A 238 -2.82 -14.00 -1.29
C THR A 238 -2.13 -13.97 0.08
N PRO A 239 -1.77 -12.79 0.58
CA PRO A 239 -1.07 -12.65 1.86
C PRO A 239 -2.02 -12.88 3.04
N ARG A 240 -1.44 -12.87 4.25
CA ARG A 240 -2.21 -12.94 5.50
C ARG A 240 -2.08 -11.66 6.29
N ASN A 241 -3.18 -11.24 6.91
CA ASN A 241 -3.18 -10.21 7.93
C ASN A 241 -2.68 -10.76 9.28
N LEU A 242 -2.55 -9.89 10.30
CA LEU A 242 -2.03 -10.32 11.62
C LEU A 242 -3.00 -11.21 12.41
N LEU A 243 -4.26 -11.36 11.99
CA LEU A 243 -5.18 -12.36 12.54
C LEU A 243 -4.98 -13.75 11.92
N GLY A 244 -4.04 -13.87 10.96
CA GLY A 244 -3.64 -15.11 10.32
C GLY A 244 -4.50 -15.54 9.14
N PHE A 245 -5.53 -14.78 8.76
CA PHE A 245 -6.40 -15.10 7.63
C PHE A 245 -5.86 -14.54 6.32
N LYS A 246 -6.14 -15.22 5.21
CA LYS A 246 -5.86 -14.72 3.87
C LYS A 246 -6.66 -13.46 3.60
N ASP A 247 -5.99 -12.40 3.15
CA ASP A 247 -6.57 -11.08 2.92
C ASP A 247 -6.29 -10.63 1.49
N GLY A 248 -7.34 -10.28 0.75
CA GLY A 248 -7.22 -9.87 -0.64
C GLY A 248 -7.60 -10.93 -1.69
N THR A 249 -8.17 -12.09 -1.29
CA THR A 249 -8.66 -13.12 -2.22
C THR A 249 -9.62 -12.54 -3.27
N ALA A 250 -10.59 -11.73 -2.86
CA ALA A 250 -11.57 -11.07 -3.72
C ALA A 250 -11.23 -9.58 -3.98
N ASN A 251 -9.94 -9.22 -4.04
CA ASN A 251 -9.53 -7.86 -4.35
C ASN A 251 -9.55 -7.61 -5.87
N ILE A 252 -9.79 -6.37 -6.30
CA ILE A 252 -9.64 -5.95 -7.71
C ILE A 252 -8.19 -6.13 -8.13
N LYS A 253 -7.96 -6.68 -9.33
CA LYS A 253 -6.63 -6.98 -9.87
C LYS A 253 -6.27 -6.08 -11.03
N ALA A 254 -4.97 -5.86 -11.24
CA ALA A 254 -4.46 -5.06 -12.36
C ALA A 254 -4.83 -5.67 -13.73
N GLU A 255 -5.04 -6.98 -13.78
CA GLU A 255 -5.43 -7.71 -14.99
C GLU A 255 -6.93 -7.59 -15.29
N GLU A 256 -7.70 -6.85 -14.47
CA GLU A 256 -9.15 -6.63 -14.62
C GLU A 256 -9.46 -5.14 -14.93
N PRO A 257 -8.99 -4.60 -16.07
CA PRO A 257 -9.11 -3.15 -16.35
C PRO A 257 -10.55 -2.65 -16.37
N ALA A 258 -11.51 -3.45 -16.88
CA ALA A 258 -12.91 -3.07 -16.89
C ALA A 258 -13.50 -2.91 -15.48
N VAL A 259 -13.09 -3.76 -14.52
CA VAL A 259 -13.49 -3.65 -13.11
C VAL A 259 -12.83 -2.42 -12.46
N ALA A 260 -11.56 -2.16 -12.79
CA ALA A 260 -10.87 -0.97 -12.32
C ALA A 260 -11.49 0.33 -12.86
N ASP A 261 -11.88 0.37 -14.13
CA ASP A 261 -12.59 1.50 -14.75
C ASP A 261 -13.96 1.73 -14.10
N GLU A 262 -14.65 0.67 -13.73
CA GLU A 262 -15.95 0.77 -13.08
C GLU A 262 -15.85 1.26 -11.64
N TRP A 263 -14.85 0.79 -10.86
CA TRP A 263 -14.83 0.95 -9.41
C TRP A 263 -13.68 1.79 -8.84
N VAL A 264 -12.58 1.99 -9.57
CA VAL A 264 -11.36 2.63 -9.04
C VAL A 264 -11.13 4.01 -9.63
N TRP A 265 -11.22 4.14 -10.97
CA TRP A 265 -10.85 5.36 -11.67
C TRP A 265 -12.02 6.33 -11.80
N VAL A 266 -11.80 7.57 -11.39
CA VAL A 266 -12.77 8.67 -11.57
C VAL A 266 -12.92 8.96 -13.06
N GLY A 267 -14.14 8.91 -13.56
CA GLY A 267 -14.48 9.23 -14.94
C GLY A 267 -14.91 10.69 -15.13
N ASP A 268 -15.56 10.97 -16.26
CA ASP A 268 -16.03 12.31 -16.61
C ASP A 268 -17.28 12.75 -15.81
N GLU A 269 -17.84 11.88 -14.99
CA GLU A 269 -18.95 12.18 -14.07
C GLU A 269 -18.55 13.09 -12.90
N THR A 270 -17.26 13.33 -12.69
CA THR A 270 -16.77 14.19 -11.60
C THR A 270 -17.15 15.65 -11.80
N ASP A 271 -17.48 16.35 -10.71
CA ASP A 271 -17.69 17.80 -10.69
C ASP A 271 -16.38 18.62 -10.78
N GLN A 272 -15.23 17.93 -10.76
CA GLN A 272 -13.89 18.53 -10.84
C GLN A 272 -13.04 17.81 -11.89
N ALA A 273 -12.93 18.38 -13.07
CA ALA A 273 -12.22 17.79 -14.22
C ALA A 273 -10.74 17.40 -13.92
N TRP A 274 -10.10 18.03 -12.92
CA TRP A 274 -8.73 17.68 -12.52
C TRP A 274 -8.61 16.31 -11.85
N MET A 275 -9.76 15.69 -11.48
CA MET A 275 -9.83 14.35 -10.91
C MET A 275 -10.05 13.26 -11.96
N THR A 276 -10.43 13.58 -13.20
CA THR A 276 -10.63 12.57 -14.25
C THR A 276 -9.37 11.71 -14.43
N GLY A 277 -9.51 10.38 -14.30
CA GLY A 277 -8.40 9.43 -14.27
C GLY A 277 -7.71 9.27 -12.93
N GLY A 278 -8.09 10.05 -11.91
CA GLY A 278 -7.65 9.89 -10.53
C GLY A 278 -8.46 8.83 -9.75
N SER A 279 -8.31 8.83 -8.43
CA SER A 279 -9.02 7.94 -7.51
C SER A 279 -9.18 8.60 -6.14
N TYR A 280 -10.12 8.15 -5.33
CA TYR A 280 -10.20 8.54 -3.92
C TYR A 280 -9.63 7.44 -3.05
N LEU A 281 -8.73 7.82 -2.15
CA LEU A 281 -8.08 6.93 -1.20
C LEU A 281 -8.67 7.14 0.20
N VAL A 282 -9.17 6.06 0.80
CA VAL A 282 -9.44 6.01 2.24
C VAL A 282 -8.29 5.30 2.92
N THR A 283 -7.75 5.92 3.98
CA THR A 283 -6.77 5.28 4.87
C THR A 283 -7.32 5.15 6.26
N ARG A 284 -7.12 3.97 6.89
CA ARG A 284 -7.52 3.73 8.28
C ARG A 284 -6.43 2.95 9.00
N LYS A 285 -6.05 3.41 10.18
CA LYS A 285 -5.25 2.61 11.09
C LYS A 285 -6.20 1.80 11.97
N ILE A 286 -6.18 0.50 11.79
CA ILE A 286 -7.06 -0.45 12.49
C ILE A 286 -6.20 -1.23 13.46
N ARG A 287 -6.37 -0.99 14.77
CA ARG A 287 -5.73 -1.78 15.81
C ARG A 287 -6.40 -3.14 15.90
N MET A 288 -5.60 -4.20 16.00
CA MET A 288 -6.06 -5.56 16.24
C MET A 288 -5.80 -5.94 17.70
N HIS A 289 -6.79 -6.51 18.37
CA HIS A 289 -6.69 -7.02 19.73
C HIS A 289 -6.17 -8.47 19.68
N ILE A 290 -4.87 -8.59 19.33
CA ILE A 290 -4.24 -9.87 18.96
C ILE A 290 -4.31 -10.87 20.11
N GLU A 291 -4.05 -10.43 21.35
CA GLU A 291 -4.07 -11.30 22.52
C GLU A 291 -5.47 -11.88 22.82
N ALA A 292 -6.51 -11.12 22.56
CA ALA A 292 -7.90 -11.61 22.66
C ALA A 292 -8.19 -12.61 21.53
N TRP A 293 -7.80 -12.24 20.29
CA TRP A 293 -7.96 -13.11 19.13
C TRP A 293 -7.26 -14.44 19.27
N ASP A 294 -6.02 -14.46 19.77
CA ASP A 294 -5.22 -15.69 19.94
C ASP A 294 -5.77 -16.64 21.00
N SER A 295 -6.65 -16.15 21.89
CA SER A 295 -7.31 -16.98 22.90
C SER A 295 -8.60 -17.64 22.42
N ASP A 296 -9.10 -17.27 21.23
CA ASP A 296 -10.34 -17.79 20.67
C ASP A 296 -10.16 -19.14 19.96
N ASP A 297 -11.21 -19.95 20.00
CA ASP A 297 -11.25 -21.21 19.29
C ASP A 297 -11.20 -21.02 17.77
N ILE A 298 -10.47 -21.92 17.06
CA ILE A 298 -10.35 -21.86 15.61
C ILE A 298 -11.71 -21.87 14.90
N SER A 299 -12.67 -22.62 15.40
CA SER A 299 -14.03 -22.68 14.84
C SER A 299 -14.75 -21.33 14.91
N ASP A 300 -14.52 -20.56 15.97
CA ASP A 300 -15.09 -19.23 16.15
C ASP A 300 -14.39 -18.20 15.25
N GLN A 301 -13.07 -18.24 15.18
CA GLN A 301 -12.29 -17.42 14.25
C GLN A 301 -12.72 -17.63 12.80
N GLU A 302 -12.90 -18.90 12.36
CA GLU A 302 -13.36 -19.23 11.01
C GLU A 302 -14.82 -18.79 10.76
N ARG A 303 -15.70 -18.91 11.75
CA ARG A 303 -17.10 -18.45 11.69
C ARG A 303 -17.15 -16.93 11.51
N ILE A 304 -16.33 -16.17 12.26
CA ILE A 304 -16.25 -14.71 12.20
C ILE A 304 -15.80 -14.25 10.81
N PHE A 305 -14.78 -14.87 10.24
CA PHE A 305 -14.35 -14.54 8.88
C PHE A 305 -15.28 -15.10 7.80
N GLY A 306 -15.85 -16.30 8.01
CA GLY A 306 -16.61 -17.04 7.00
C GLY A 306 -15.74 -17.91 6.08
N ARG A 307 -14.46 -18.11 6.45
CA ARG A 307 -13.46 -18.88 5.69
C ARG A 307 -12.62 -19.76 6.61
N ILE A 308 -12.09 -20.85 6.05
CA ILE A 308 -11.12 -21.72 6.71
C ILE A 308 -9.78 -20.99 6.83
N LYS A 309 -9.21 -20.93 8.02
CA LYS A 309 -7.99 -20.18 8.32
C LYS A 309 -6.78 -20.66 7.53
N ASP A 310 -6.59 -21.98 7.45
CA ASP A 310 -5.44 -22.59 6.80
C ASP A 310 -5.51 -22.43 5.27
N SER A 311 -6.56 -22.93 4.62
CA SER A 311 -6.69 -22.93 3.16
C SER A 311 -7.17 -21.60 2.57
N GLY A 312 -7.94 -20.82 3.33
CA GLY A 312 -8.66 -19.63 2.83
C GLY A 312 -9.95 -20.00 2.08
N ALA A 313 -10.31 -21.28 2.00
CA ALA A 313 -11.55 -21.72 1.38
C ALA A 313 -12.79 -21.18 2.11
N PRO A 314 -13.89 -20.85 1.42
CA PRO A 314 -15.13 -20.45 2.07
C PRO A 314 -15.70 -21.60 2.91
N LEU A 315 -16.38 -21.29 4.01
CA LEU A 315 -17.07 -22.32 4.82
C LEU A 315 -18.21 -23.02 4.05
N SER A 316 -18.66 -22.44 2.94
CA SER A 316 -19.59 -23.12 2.01
C SER A 316 -18.94 -24.31 1.27
N GLY A 317 -17.61 -24.41 1.24
CA GLY A 317 -16.82 -25.49 0.61
C GLY A 317 -16.00 -24.99 -0.59
N GLY A 318 -15.16 -25.89 -1.12
CA GLY A 318 -14.30 -25.59 -2.26
C GLY A 318 -12.87 -25.22 -1.88
N GLU A 319 -12.21 -24.40 -2.69
CA GLU A 319 -10.84 -23.88 -2.52
C GLU A 319 -10.86 -22.38 -2.29
N GLU A 320 -9.70 -21.75 -2.09
CA GLU A 320 -9.57 -20.30 -1.76
C GLU A 320 -10.39 -19.39 -2.69
N PHE A 321 -10.32 -19.61 -3.99
CA PHE A 321 -10.96 -18.78 -5.01
C PHE A 321 -12.35 -19.25 -5.44
N THR A 322 -12.90 -20.25 -4.74
CA THR A 322 -14.29 -20.66 -4.96
C THR A 322 -15.25 -19.56 -4.49
N ASP A 323 -16.26 -19.29 -5.28
CA ASP A 323 -17.29 -18.29 -4.96
C ASP A 323 -18.00 -18.65 -3.62
N LEU A 324 -18.33 -17.60 -2.87
CA LEU A 324 -19.05 -17.73 -1.61
C LEU A 324 -20.52 -18.10 -1.88
N ASP A 325 -20.97 -19.25 -1.40
CA ASP A 325 -22.40 -19.62 -1.45
C ASP A 325 -23.05 -19.40 -0.07
N PHE A 326 -23.80 -18.33 0.06
CA PHE A 326 -24.49 -17.95 1.31
C PHE A 326 -25.77 -18.76 1.59
N ALA A 327 -26.18 -19.64 0.68
CA ALA A 327 -27.36 -20.49 0.85
C ALA A 327 -27.05 -21.88 1.42
N VAL A 328 -25.79 -22.31 1.38
CA VAL A 328 -25.36 -23.64 1.91
C VAL A 328 -25.63 -23.70 3.40
N LYS A 329 -26.31 -24.75 3.84
CA LYS A 329 -26.66 -25.01 5.24
C LYS A 329 -25.88 -26.18 5.82
N ASP A 330 -25.70 -26.14 7.10
CA ASP A 330 -25.20 -27.26 7.90
C ASP A 330 -26.32 -28.27 8.27
N SER A 331 -25.97 -29.29 9.05
CA SER A 331 -26.90 -30.33 9.51
C SER A 331 -27.99 -29.82 10.44
N SER A 332 -27.81 -28.62 11.06
CA SER A 332 -28.79 -27.97 11.92
C SER A 332 -29.76 -27.06 11.14
N GLY A 333 -29.51 -26.86 9.84
CA GLY A 333 -30.31 -26.00 8.96
C GLY A 333 -29.87 -24.53 8.99
N GLN A 334 -28.76 -24.20 9.69
CA GLN A 334 -28.18 -22.86 9.68
C GLN A 334 -27.23 -22.69 8.48
N THR A 335 -27.05 -21.45 8.00
CA THR A 335 -26.11 -21.17 6.92
C THR A 335 -24.69 -21.39 7.41
N LYS A 336 -23.86 -22.10 6.61
CA LYS A 336 -22.46 -22.38 6.95
C LYS A 336 -21.62 -21.10 7.06
N ILE A 337 -21.88 -20.12 6.21
CA ILE A 337 -21.31 -18.77 6.32
C ILE A 337 -22.30 -17.94 7.15
N ASP A 338 -21.87 -17.57 8.34
CA ASP A 338 -22.67 -16.81 9.29
C ASP A 338 -23.14 -15.49 8.67
N ARG A 339 -24.35 -15.04 9.04
CA ARG A 339 -24.91 -13.77 8.55
C ARG A 339 -24.12 -12.54 8.97
N PHE A 340 -23.38 -12.63 10.05
CA PHE A 340 -22.54 -11.57 10.62
C PHE A 340 -21.06 -11.79 10.34
N SER A 341 -20.72 -12.75 9.45
CA SER A 341 -19.33 -12.98 9.07
C SER A 341 -18.81 -11.85 8.20
N HIS A 342 -17.52 -11.56 8.35
CA HIS A 342 -16.82 -10.49 7.64
C HIS A 342 -17.01 -10.59 6.11
N VAL A 343 -16.73 -11.77 5.53
CA VAL A 343 -16.82 -11.95 4.07
C VAL A 343 -18.23 -11.76 3.53
N ARG A 344 -19.28 -12.11 4.28
CA ARG A 344 -20.66 -11.93 3.85
C ARG A 344 -21.09 -10.47 3.87
N LEU A 345 -20.77 -9.76 4.95
CA LEU A 345 -21.11 -8.34 5.11
C LEU A 345 -20.32 -7.44 4.15
N ALA A 346 -19.06 -7.79 3.86
CA ALA A 346 -18.22 -7.07 2.90
C ALA A 346 -18.51 -7.42 1.43
N HIS A 347 -19.27 -8.50 1.13
CA HIS A 347 -19.50 -8.98 -0.22
C HIS A 347 -20.26 -7.97 -1.08
N PRO A 348 -19.94 -7.84 -2.39
CA PRO A 348 -20.67 -6.95 -3.30
C PRO A 348 -22.19 -7.15 -3.28
N ASP A 349 -22.68 -8.39 -3.22
CA ASP A 349 -24.13 -8.69 -3.17
C ASP A 349 -24.81 -8.08 -1.93
N SER A 350 -24.10 -7.96 -0.83
CA SER A 350 -24.58 -7.32 0.40
C SER A 350 -24.49 -5.78 0.36
N ASN A 351 -23.80 -5.23 -0.64
CA ASN A 351 -23.48 -3.80 -0.75
C ASN A 351 -23.95 -3.18 -2.08
N GLY A 352 -24.92 -3.80 -2.77
CA GLY A 352 -25.46 -3.27 -4.05
C GLY A 352 -24.44 -3.25 -5.17
N GLY A 353 -23.51 -4.21 -5.19
CA GLY A 353 -22.45 -4.34 -6.18
C GLY A 353 -21.17 -3.58 -5.83
N ALA A 354 -21.16 -2.71 -4.82
CA ALA A 354 -20.01 -1.86 -4.52
C ALA A 354 -18.73 -2.66 -4.22
N GLN A 355 -17.64 -2.26 -4.87
CA GLN A 355 -16.31 -2.84 -4.72
C GLN A 355 -15.28 -1.73 -4.45
N ILE A 356 -14.17 -2.08 -3.82
CA ILE A 356 -13.01 -1.20 -3.55
C ILE A 356 -11.73 -1.94 -3.85
N LEU A 357 -10.70 -1.24 -4.34
CA LEU A 357 -9.37 -1.78 -4.50
C LEU A 357 -8.61 -1.63 -3.18
N ARG A 358 -8.33 -2.73 -2.48
CA ARG A 358 -7.59 -2.72 -1.22
C ARG A 358 -6.08 -2.85 -1.47
N ARG A 359 -5.30 -2.07 -0.70
CA ARG A 359 -3.84 -2.09 -0.71
C ARG A 359 -3.29 -1.93 0.71
N GLY A 360 -3.83 -2.70 1.66
CA GLY A 360 -3.47 -2.62 3.07
C GLY A 360 -2.10 -3.23 3.39
N TYR A 361 -1.53 -2.82 4.54
CA TYR A 361 -0.28 -3.33 5.08
C TYR A 361 -0.46 -3.66 6.57
N ASN A 362 0.24 -4.66 7.06
CA ASN A 362 0.37 -4.86 8.49
C ASN A 362 1.24 -3.75 9.10
N TYR A 363 1.02 -3.42 10.36
CA TYR A 363 1.89 -2.52 11.10
C TYR A 363 2.13 -3.00 12.52
N THR A 364 3.22 -2.53 13.13
CA THR A 364 3.45 -2.60 14.57
C THR A 364 4.14 -1.32 15.04
N ASP A 365 3.61 -0.72 16.08
CA ASP A 365 4.22 0.41 16.80
C ASP A 365 4.87 -0.06 18.11
N GLY A 366 5.14 -1.37 18.22
CA GLY A 366 5.72 -1.98 19.41
C GLY A 366 4.67 -2.35 20.44
N ILE A 367 4.75 -1.81 21.64
CA ILE A 367 3.89 -2.12 22.79
C ILE A 367 3.07 -0.89 23.18
N ASP A 368 1.77 -1.05 23.38
CA ASP A 368 0.95 -0.07 24.09
C ASP A 368 1.30 -0.12 25.58
N THR A 369 2.06 0.86 26.05
CA THR A 369 2.56 0.91 27.45
C THR A 369 1.43 1.04 28.46
N ARG A 370 0.24 1.49 28.05
CA ARG A 370 -0.94 1.63 28.92
C ARG A 370 -1.59 0.29 29.23
N THR A 371 -1.59 -0.63 28.25
CA THR A 371 -2.26 -1.93 28.37
C THR A 371 -1.28 -3.11 28.49
N GLY A 372 -0.02 -2.91 28.11
CA GLY A 372 1.00 -3.97 28.05
C GLY A 372 0.81 -4.94 26.85
N THR A 373 -0.09 -4.61 25.91
CA THR A 373 -0.40 -5.43 24.74
C THR A 373 0.31 -4.91 23.49
N LEU A 374 0.34 -5.72 22.42
CA LEU A 374 0.90 -5.29 21.14
C LEU A 374 0.12 -4.10 20.56
N ALA A 375 0.84 -3.05 20.17
CA ALA A 375 0.28 -1.95 19.39
C ALA A 375 0.45 -2.27 17.89
N ALA A 376 -0.38 -3.19 17.39
CA ALA A 376 -0.25 -3.73 16.03
C ALA A 376 -1.64 -3.87 15.36
N GLY A 377 -1.64 -4.03 14.05
CA GLY A 377 -2.86 -4.19 13.29
C GLY A 377 -2.68 -3.99 11.79
N LEU A 378 -3.71 -3.43 11.16
CA LEU A 378 -3.77 -3.18 9.73
C LEU A 378 -3.79 -1.68 9.44
N PHE A 379 -2.84 -1.21 8.65
CA PHE A 379 -2.99 0.07 7.96
C PHE A 379 -3.76 -0.20 6.66
N PHE A 380 -5.07 -0.06 6.80
CA PHE A 380 -6.02 -0.28 5.71
C PHE A 380 -5.95 0.89 4.73
N MET A 381 -5.81 0.56 3.45
CA MET A 381 -5.89 1.50 2.34
C MET A 381 -6.86 0.96 1.30
N ALA A 382 -7.77 1.80 0.83
CA ALA A 382 -8.71 1.45 -0.23
C ALA A 382 -8.85 2.58 -1.23
N TYR A 383 -8.70 2.23 -2.50
CA TYR A 383 -8.90 3.11 -3.63
C TYR A 383 -10.25 2.84 -4.28
N GLN A 384 -10.96 3.90 -4.63
CA GLN A 384 -12.27 3.83 -5.25
C GLN A 384 -12.63 5.12 -5.99
N LYS A 385 -13.62 5.01 -6.86
CA LYS A 385 -14.17 6.13 -7.63
C LYS A 385 -14.92 7.15 -6.76
N ASN A 386 -15.61 6.67 -5.71
CA ASN A 386 -16.35 7.50 -4.75
C ASN A 386 -16.42 6.80 -3.38
N ALA A 387 -15.78 7.38 -2.38
CA ALA A 387 -15.70 6.78 -1.05
C ALA A 387 -17.06 6.76 -0.31
N HIS A 388 -17.99 7.66 -0.62
CA HIS A 388 -19.33 7.68 0.00
C HIS A 388 -20.20 6.53 -0.49
N ASP A 389 -20.15 6.24 -1.80
CA ASP A 389 -20.99 5.22 -2.42
C ASP A 389 -20.41 3.81 -2.28
N GLN A 390 -19.11 3.70 -2.05
CA GLN A 390 -18.38 2.42 -1.99
C GLN A 390 -17.90 2.14 -0.57
N PHE A 391 -16.81 2.74 -0.11
CA PHE A 391 -16.24 2.47 1.21
C PHE A 391 -17.24 2.70 2.36
N ALA A 392 -17.91 3.86 2.40
CA ALA A 392 -18.84 4.16 3.48
C ALA A 392 -20.05 3.23 3.50
N ARG A 393 -20.55 2.82 2.34
CA ARG A 393 -21.62 1.82 2.20
C ARG A 393 -21.19 0.48 2.80
N ILE A 394 -20.02 -0.05 2.37
CA ILE A 394 -19.48 -1.31 2.89
C ILE A 394 -19.24 -1.20 4.40
N GLN A 395 -18.63 -0.09 4.87
CA GLN A 395 -18.33 0.11 6.28
C GLN A 395 -19.59 0.18 7.15
N ASN A 396 -20.66 0.81 6.67
CA ASN A 396 -21.94 0.84 7.38
C ASN A 396 -22.58 -0.55 7.47
N ASN A 397 -22.44 -1.40 6.46
CA ASN A 397 -22.89 -2.79 6.53
C ASN A 397 -22.05 -3.62 7.50
N LEU A 398 -20.75 -3.34 7.60
CA LEU A 398 -19.81 -3.96 8.55
C LEU A 398 -20.06 -3.50 10.01
N ALA A 399 -21.02 -2.62 10.28
CA ALA A 399 -21.39 -2.26 11.65
C ALA A 399 -21.84 -3.45 12.50
N GLN A 400 -22.35 -4.51 11.85
CA GLN A 400 -22.81 -5.74 12.50
C GLN A 400 -21.78 -6.88 12.41
N ASP A 401 -20.58 -6.61 11.91
CA ASP A 401 -19.53 -7.61 11.75
C ASP A 401 -19.05 -8.13 13.11
N ALA A 402 -19.05 -9.45 13.26
CA ALA A 402 -18.53 -10.10 14.46
C ALA A 402 -17.02 -9.81 14.68
N LEU A 403 -16.29 -9.46 13.63
CA LEU A 403 -14.89 -9.06 13.71
C LEU A 403 -14.67 -7.77 14.51
N ASN A 404 -15.68 -6.91 14.67
CA ASN A 404 -15.59 -5.64 15.42
C ASN A 404 -15.24 -5.83 16.90
N GLU A 405 -15.37 -7.04 17.45
CA GLU A 405 -14.91 -7.38 18.79
C GLU A 405 -13.39 -7.36 18.91
N TYR A 406 -12.68 -7.68 17.81
CA TYR A 406 -11.23 -7.86 17.77
C TYR A 406 -10.47 -6.74 17.08
N ILE A 407 -11.17 -5.74 16.55
CA ILE A 407 -10.54 -4.62 15.84
C ILE A 407 -11.11 -3.29 16.30
N SER A 408 -10.26 -2.25 16.28
CA SER A 408 -10.66 -0.87 16.60
C SER A 408 -10.02 0.08 15.58
N PRO A 409 -10.82 0.76 14.75
CA PRO A 409 -10.30 1.86 13.94
C PRO A 409 -9.89 3.02 14.85
N ILE A 410 -8.61 3.41 14.78
CA ILE A 410 -8.03 4.50 15.57
C ILE A 410 -7.64 5.71 14.73
N SER A 411 -7.68 5.60 13.40
CA SER A 411 -7.44 6.70 12.47
C SER A 411 -8.34 6.53 11.24
N SER A 412 -8.76 7.64 10.65
CA SER A 412 -9.54 7.66 9.40
C SER A 412 -9.21 8.92 8.60
N SER A 413 -8.91 8.76 7.30
CA SER A 413 -8.61 9.88 6.41
C SER A 413 -9.14 9.60 5.00
N LEU A 414 -9.49 10.67 4.28
CA LEU A 414 -9.92 10.62 2.89
C LEU A 414 -9.03 11.55 2.06
N TRP A 415 -8.62 11.09 0.87
CA TRP A 415 -7.70 11.79 -0.01
C TRP A 415 -8.20 11.75 -1.44
N ALA A 416 -8.11 12.86 -2.15
CA ALA A 416 -8.24 12.94 -3.60
C ALA A 416 -6.86 12.67 -4.22
N VAL A 417 -6.71 11.58 -4.94
CA VAL A 417 -5.48 11.20 -5.63
C VAL A 417 -5.66 11.56 -7.11
N PRO A 418 -4.98 12.61 -7.62
CA PRO A 418 -5.13 13.03 -9.01
C PRO A 418 -4.63 11.96 -9.98
N PRO A 419 -4.92 12.09 -11.30
CA PRO A 419 -4.39 11.19 -12.32
C PRO A 419 -2.86 11.17 -12.34
N GLY A 420 -2.30 10.21 -13.02
CA GLY A 420 -0.85 10.12 -13.24
C GLY A 420 -0.31 11.30 -14.01
N LEU A 421 0.97 11.58 -13.83
CA LEU A 421 1.69 12.59 -14.58
C LEU A 421 2.02 12.03 -15.97
N LYS A 422 1.92 12.85 -17.00
CA LYS A 422 2.01 12.40 -18.39
C LYS A 422 3.45 12.37 -18.90
N GLU A 423 4.25 13.35 -18.52
CA GLU A 423 5.60 13.55 -19.05
C GLU A 423 6.50 14.35 -18.11
N ILE A 424 7.78 14.44 -18.43
CA ILE A 424 8.75 15.25 -17.70
C ILE A 424 8.30 16.72 -17.75
N GLY A 425 8.27 17.39 -16.57
CA GLY A 425 7.80 18.76 -16.42
C GLY A 425 6.32 18.84 -16.06
N ASP A 426 5.61 17.73 -16.05
CA ASP A 426 4.27 17.67 -15.43
C ASP A 426 4.39 17.49 -13.90
N TRP A 427 3.35 17.89 -13.15
CA TRP A 427 3.38 17.88 -11.69
C TRP A 427 2.00 17.73 -11.06
N TYR A 428 1.95 17.26 -9.82
CA TYR A 428 0.72 16.98 -9.08
C TYR A 428 -0.10 18.25 -8.84
N GLY A 429 -1.38 18.25 -9.25
CA GLY A 429 -2.27 19.37 -9.04
C GLY A 429 -2.15 20.52 -10.07
N LYS A 430 -1.37 20.35 -11.13
CA LYS A 430 -1.18 21.38 -12.19
C LYS A 430 -2.51 21.92 -12.73
N THR A 431 -3.43 21.06 -13.09
CA THR A 431 -4.77 21.44 -13.57
C THR A 431 -5.67 21.97 -12.46
N MET A 432 -5.53 21.47 -11.23
CA MET A 432 -6.27 21.96 -10.05
C MET A 432 -5.91 23.43 -9.74
N LEU A 433 -4.63 23.77 -9.74
CA LEU A 433 -4.15 25.13 -9.45
C LEU A 433 -4.31 26.09 -10.65
N GLY A 434 -4.74 25.60 -11.81
CA GLY A 434 -5.06 26.44 -12.97
C GLY A 434 -3.84 26.90 -13.77
N TYR A 435 -2.69 26.22 -13.61
CA TYR A 435 -1.51 26.48 -14.41
C TYR A 435 -1.82 26.27 -15.89
N ARG A 436 -1.77 27.35 -16.65
CA ARG A 436 -1.84 27.36 -18.11
C ARG A 436 -0.41 27.60 -18.61
N GLY A 437 0.31 26.50 -18.86
CA GLY A 437 1.70 26.52 -19.34
C GLY A 437 1.94 27.42 -20.52
#